data_458f7a7d00ff76b1d03332e0996e0d30
#
_entry.id   458f7a7d00ff76b1d03332e0996e0d30
#
_cell.length_a   1.000
_cell.length_b   1.000
_cell.length_c   1.000
_cell.angle_alpha   90.00
_cell.angle_beta   90.00
_cell.angle_gamma   90.00
#
_symmetry.space_group_name_H-M   'P 1'
#
loop_
_entity.id
_entity.type
_entity.pdbx_description
1 polymer ?
#
loop_
_entity_poly.entity_id
_entity_poly.type
_entity_poly.pdbx_seq_one_letter_code
_entity_poly.pdbx_strand_id
1 'polypeptide(L)'
;MILLIGGSSHVGKTLIAQKLLERTHFPYTSLDHLKMAFIRTKKTELTTEDDYEMRYFLWPFAAEMIKTAIENDQNMIVEGCYIPREWKQSFTPEYLSHIYCTFITMSEDYIRRNFDTIKNTENAIEHRMPDELDMERLIMCSKHFREDCAASQTPNIDITDKFDADALTDQIIKNAGL
;
A
#
# COMPACT_ATOMS: atom_id res chain seq x y z
N MET A 1 14.83 2.67 9.25
CA MET A 1 14.06 1.58 8.56
C MET A 1 12.77 2.14 7.98
N ILE A 2 12.51 1.86 6.73
CA ILE A 2 11.27 2.23 6.05
C ILE A 2 10.48 0.95 5.72
N LEU A 3 9.19 0.92 6.04
CA LEU A 3 8.27 -0.14 5.64
C LEU A 3 7.35 0.40 4.54
N LEU A 4 7.46 -0.16 3.33
CA LEU A 4 6.54 0.14 2.22
C LEU A 4 5.48 -0.96 2.13
N ILE A 5 4.22 -0.57 2.29
CA ILE A 5 3.08 -1.49 2.25
C ILE A 5 2.20 -1.15 1.03
N GLY A 6 2.48 -1.83 -0.07
CA GLY A 6 1.72 -1.70 -1.30
C GLY A 6 0.56 -2.69 -1.41
N GLY A 7 -0.12 -2.66 -2.54
CA GLY A 7 -1.14 -3.66 -2.88
C GLY A 7 -2.46 -3.07 -3.35
N SER A 8 -3.38 -3.96 -3.71
CA SER A 8 -4.67 -3.58 -4.28
C SER A 8 -5.55 -2.81 -3.30
N SER A 9 -6.57 -2.14 -3.81
CA SER A 9 -7.56 -1.48 -2.97
C SER A 9 -8.27 -2.50 -2.07
N HIS A 10 -8.79 -2.07 -0.93
CA HIS A 10 -9.62 -2.85 0.01
C HIS A 10 -8.94 -4.09 0.65
N VAL A 11 -7.62 -4.27 0.52
CA VAL A 11 -6.89 -5.39 1.17
C VAL A 11 -6.51 -5.12 2.64
N GLY A 12 -6.96 -4.01 3.24
CA GLY A 12 -6.69 -3.68 4.64
C GLY A 12 -5.32 -3.07 4.92
N LYS A 13 -4.64 -2.44 3.93
CA LYS A 13 -3.32 -1.80 4.13
C LYS A 13 -3.30 -0.80 5.28
N THR A 14 -4.28 0.09 5.35
CA THR A 14 -4.37 1.11 6.40
C THR A 14 -4.55 0.49 7.79
N LEU A 15 -5.34 -0.60 7.92
CA LEU A 15 -5.47 -1.33 9.18
C LEU A 15 -4.14 -1.99 9.59
N ILE A 16 -3.43 -2.58 8.63
CA ILE A 16 -2.11 -3.17 8.86
C ILE A 16 -1.09 -2.08 9.24
N ALA A 17 -1.09 -0.93 8.55
CA ALA A 17 -0.22 0.20 8.90
C ALA A 17 -0.50 0.73 10.31
N GLN A 18 -1.77 0.80 10.72
CA GLN A 18 -2.14 1.15 12.09
C GLN A 18 -1.59 0.15 13.11
N LYS A 19 -1.73 -1.16 12.85
CA LYS A 19 -1.18 -2.19 13.73
C LYS A 19 0.35 -2.21 13.77
N LEU A 20 1.00 -1.95 12.64
CA LEU A 20 2.45 -1.77 12.58
C LEU A 20 2.89 -0.57 13.44
N LEU A 21 2.20 0.58 13.34
CA LEU A 21 2.45 1.74 14.20
C LEU A 21 2.33 1.38 15.69
N GLU A 22 1.26 0.67 16.07
CA GLU A 22 1.03 0.27 17.48
C GLU A 22 2.13 -0.64 18.03
N ARG A 23 2.72 -1.50 17.18
CA ARG A 23 3.74 -2.48 17.60
C ARG A 23 5.17 -1.97 17.47
N THR A 24 5.46 -1.19 16.44
CA THR A 24 6.83 -0.71 16.15
C THR A 24 7.07 0.72 16.60
N HIS A 25 6.01 1.48 16.85
CA HIS A 25 6.03 2.93 17.08
C HIS A 25 6.55 3.72 15.86
N PHE A 26 6.55 3.13 14.67
CA PHE A 26 6.88 3.82 13.43
C PHE A 26 5.66 4.61 12.97
N PRO A 27 5.76 5.94 12.76
CA PRO A 27 4.65 6.71 12.19
C PRO A 27 4.33 6.22 10.77
N TYR A 28 3.04 6.23 10.39
CA TYR A 28 2.69 5.91 9.02
C TYR A 28 2.15 7.10 8.25
N THR A 29 2.40 7.08 6.94
CA THR A 29 1.87 8.02 5.96
C THR A 29 1.10 7.26 4.90
N SER A 30 -0.18 7.60 4.74
CA SER A 30 -1.00 7.08 3.65
C SER A 30 -0.79 7.93 2.39
N LEU A 31 -0.51 7.28 1.26
CA LEU A 31 -0.42 7.95 -0.04
C LEU A 31 -1.78 8.47 -0.51
N ASP A 32 -2.89 7.94 0.02
CA ASP A 32 -4.24 8.50 -0.21
C ASP A 32 -4.38 9.92 0.38
N HIS A 33 -3.79 10.17 1.54
CA HIS A 33 -3.75 11.53 2.10
C HIS A 33 -2.96 12.49 1.22
N LEU A 34 -1.82 12.03 0.69
CA LEU A 34 -1.01 12.82 -0.23
C LEU A 34 -1.77 13.10 -1.53
N LYS A 35 -2.44 12.08 -2.11
CA LYS A 35 -3.33 12.23 -3.27
C LYS A 35 -4.36 13.32 -3.04
N MET A 36 -5.11 13.22 -1.95
CA MET A 36 -6.15 14.18 -1.64
C MET A 36 -5.61 15.60 -1.39
N ALA A 37 -4.41 15.73 -0.84
CA ALA A 37 -3.76 17.03 -0.68
C ALA A 37 -3.50 17.70 -2.04
N PHE A 38 -2.96 16.98 -3.02
CA PHE A 38 -2.70 17.50 -4.36
C PHE A 38 -4.01 17.85 -5.09
N ILE A 39 -5.02 16.97 -5.06
CA ILE A 39 -6.32 17.20 -5.71
C ILE A 39 -7.01 18.44 -5.10
N ARG A 40 -7.15 18.48 -3.77
CA ARG A 40 -7.87 19.55 -3.08
C ARG A 40 -7.20 20.93 -3.20
N THR A 41 -5.87 20.93 -3.27
CA THR A 41 -5.10 22.17 -3.48
C THR A 41 -4.97 22.55 -4.96
N LYS A 42 -5.55 21.78 -5.87
CA LYS A 42 -5.49 21.99 -7.33
C LYS A 42 -4.04 22.08 -7.85
N LYS A 43 -3.16 21.23 -7.29
CA LYS A 43 -1.78 21.09 -7.76
C LYS A 43 -1.62 19.99 -8.80
N THR A 44 -2.69 19.35 -9.18
CA THR A 44 -2.81 18.39 -10.27
C THR A 44 -4.17 18.54 -10.93
N GLU A 45 -4.25 18.22 -12.21
CA GLU A 45 -5.51 18.09 -12.95
C GLU A 45 -6.11 16.68 -12.81
N LEU A 46 -5.35 15.73 -12.24
CA LEU A 46 -5.83 14.37 -11.99
C LEU A 46 -6.94 14.37 -10.92
N THR A 47 -7.84 13.43 -11.06
CA THR A 47 -9.00 13.22 -10.18
C THR A 47 -8.86 11.94 -9.34
N THR A 48 -9.86 11.61 -8.57
CA THR A 48 -9.91 10.36 -7.81
C THR A 48 -10.08 9.12 -8.68
N GLU A 49 -10.42 9.27 -9.97
CA GLU A 49 -10.65 8.19 -10.92
C GLU A 49 -9.36 7.83 -11.71
N ASP A 50 -8.36 8.73 -11.69
CA ASP A 50 -7.12 8.60 -12.47
C ASP A 50 -6.04 7.85 -11.66
N ASP A 51 -6.38 6.72 -11.02
CA ASP A 51 -5.49 6.00 -10.09
C ASP A 51 -4.18 5.53 -10.74
N TYR A 52 -4.21 5.21 -12.04
CA TYR A 52 -3.00 4.76 -12.75
C TYR A 52 -2.00 5.91 -12.93
N GLU A 53 -2.46 7.04 -13.46
CA GLU A 53 -1.65 8.25 -13.68
C GLU A 53 -1.23 8.86 -12.34
N MET A 54 -2.12 8.83 -11.35
CA MET A 54 -1.88 9.30 -10.01
C MET A 54 -0.73 8.56 -9.34
N ARG A 55 -0.56 7.26 -9.60
CA ARG A 55 0.58 6.47 -9.10
C ARG A 55 1.91 7.08 -9.52
N TYR A 56 2.07 7.39 -10.80
CA TYR A 56 3.31 7.96 -11.34
C TYR A 56 3.50 9.43 -10.99
N PHE A 57 2.39 10.14 -10.75
CA PHE A 57 2.44 11.51 -10.27
C PHE A 57 2.89 11.60 -8.81
N LEU A 58 2.37 10.74 -7.94
CA LEU A 58 2.66 10.79 -6.49
C LEU A 58 4.01 10.17 -6.12
N TRP A 59 4.40 9.13 -6.84
CA TRP A 59 5.57 8.34 -6.43
C TRP A 59 6.86 9.15 -6.30
N PRO A 60 7.22 10.08 -7.20
CA PRO A 60 8.42 10.91 -7.02
C PRO A 60 8.43 11.67 -5.69
N PHE A 61 7.30 12.21 -5.26
CA PHE A 61 7.19 12.92 -3.98
C PHE A 61 7.36 11.97 -2.80
N ALA A 62 6.72 10.81 -2.85
CA ALA A 62 6.85 9.78 -1.82
C ALA A 62 8.31 9.29 -1.71
N ALA A 63 8.99 9.08 -2.84
CA ALA A 63 10.38 8.64 -2.86
C ALA A 63 11.32 9.68 -2.20
N GLU A 64 11.13 10.97 -2.47
CA GLU A 64 11.94 12.01 -1.82
C GLU A 64 11.64 12.15 -0.32
N MET A 65 10.38 11.98 0.11
CA MET A 65 10.04 11.89 1.53
C MET A 65 10.75 10.73 2.22
N ILE A 66 10.78 9.56 1.57
CA ILE A 66 11.46 8.36 2.07
C ILE A 66 12.96 8.59 2.20
N LYS A 67 13.62 9.16 1.17
CA LYS A 67 15.06 9.49 1.22
C LYS A 67 15.36 10.43 2.39
N THR A 68 14.56 11.49 2.54
CA THR A 68 14.72 12.45 3.65
C THR A 68 14.59 11.78 5.01
N ALA A 69 13.62 10.83 5.18
CA ALA A 69 13.47 10.09 6.41
C ALA A 69 14.70 9.20 6.70
N ILE A 70 15.25 8.53 5.68
CA ILE A 70 16.47 7.72 5.81
C ILE A 70 17.68 8.58 6.19
N GLU A 71 17.87 9.71 5.52
CA GLU A 71 18.97 10.65 5.79
C GLU A 71 18.95 11.24 7.21
N ASN A 72 17.76 11.30 7.80
CA ASN A 72 17.55 11.77 9.18
C ASN A 72 17.46 10.61 10.21
N ASP A 73 17.84 9.38 9.85
CA ASP A 73 17.76 8.19 10.71
C ASP A 73 16.35 7.93 11.27
N GLN A 74 15.31 8.34 10.53
CA GLN A 74 13.93 8.17 10.94
C GLN A 74 13.36 6.84 10.47
N ASN A 75 12.48 6.27 11.28
CA ASN A 75 11.66 5.14 10.91
C ASN A 75 10.31 5.63 10.38
N MET A 76 9.76 4.97 9.34
CA MET A 76 8.49 5.36 8.74
C MET A 76 7.81 4.16 8.08
N ILE A 77 6.49 4.15 8.12
CA ILE A 77 5.64 3.28 7.30
C ILE A 77 5.01 4.14 6.21
N VAL A 78 5.10 3.72 4.96
CA VAL A 78 4.39 4.34 3.83
C VAL A 78 3.46 3.31 3.21
N GLU A 79 2.17 3.60 3.17
CA GLU A 79 1.18 2.67 2.64
C GLU A 79 0.34 3.29 1.52
N GLY A 80 -0.10 2.46 0.58
CA GLY A 80 -1.01 2.87 -0.49
C GLY A 80 -0.92 2.00 -1.74
N CYS A 81 -1.86 2.23 -2.67
CA CYS A 81 -1.88 1.56 -3.97
C CYS A 81 -1.04 2.29 -5.05
N TYR A 82 -0.37 3.38 -4.67
CA TYR A 82 0.39 4.25 -5.59
C TYR A 82 1.90 3.95 -5.62
N ILE A 83 2.35 2.84 -5.05
CA ILE A 83 3.73 2.35 -5.17
C ILE A 83 3.85 1.67 -6.53
N PRO A 84 4.67 2.16 -7.48
CA PRO A 84 4.77 1.58 -8.80
C PRO A 84 5.62 0.31 -8.79
N ARG A 85 5.49 -0.51 -9.83
CA ARG A 85 6.31 -1.71 -10.04
C ARG A 85 7.81 -1.39 -10.00
N GLU A 86 8.19 -0.29 -10.59
CA GLU A 86 9.57 0.18 -10.73
C GLU A 86 10.10 0.94 -9.50
N TRP A 87 9.43 0.88 -8.37
CA TRP A 87 9.73 1.65 -7.16
C TRP A 87 11.21 1.64 -6.76
N LYS A 88 11.90 0.52 -6.97
CA LYS A 88 13.33 0.37 -6.65
C LYS A 88 14.23 1.31 -7.46
N GLN A 89 13.83 1.71 -8.68
CA GLN A 89 14.62 2.58 -9.54
C GLN A 89 14.75 4.01 -8.99
N SER A 90 13.91 4.39 -8.05
CA SER A 90 13.97 5.70 -7.38
C SER A 90 15.05 5.79 -6.31
N PHE A 91 15.72 4.67 -5.99
CA PHE A 91 16.65 4.56 -4.86
C PHE A 91 17.99 3.97 -5.29
N THR A 92 19.06 4.48 -4.70
CA THR A 92 20.39 3.84 -4.79
C THR A 92 20.43 2.57 -3.93
N PRO A 93 21.41 1.66 -4.13
CA PRO A 93 21.58 0.50 -3.26
C PRO A 93 21.68 0.84 -1.77
N GLU A 94 22.26 1.99 -1.44
CA GLU A 94 22.37 2.49 -0.07
C GLU A 94 20.99 2.74 0.54
N TYR A 95 20.12 3.52 -0.12
CA TYR A 95 18.75 3.73 0.32
C TYR A 95 17.96 2.41 0.40
N LEU A 96 18.11 1.54 -0.61
CA LEU A 96 17.40 0.26 -0.65
C LEU A 96 17.72 -0.64 0.55
N SER A 97 18.91 -0.54 1.13
CA SER A 97 19.30 -1.29 2.33
C SER A 97 18.50 -0.91 3.58
N HIS A 98 17.83 0.25 3.57
CA HIS A 98 16.98 0.76 4.64
C HIS A 98 15.48 0.52 4.41
N ILE A 99 15.09 -0.10 3.27
CA ILE A 99 13.70 -0.23 2.85
C ILE A 99 13.29 -1.70 2.81
N TYR A 100 12.30 -2.07 3.60
CA TYR A 100 11.53 -3.30 3.40
C TYR A 100 10.23 -2.97 2.68
N CYS A 101 9.99 -3.62 1.55
CA CYS A 101 8.76 -3.42 0.76
C CYS A 101 8.02 -4.76 0.63
N THR A 102 6.72 -4.73 0.90
CA THR A 102 5.83 -5.85 0.61
C THR A 102 4.52 -5.35 0.05
N PHE A 103 3.91 -6.15 -0.81
CA PHE A 103 2.57 -5.89 -1.32
C PHE A 103 1.59 -6.88 -0.73
N ILE A 104 0.35 -6.46 -0.57
CA ILE A 104 -0.74 -7.30 -0.07
C ILE A 104 -1.78 -7.38 -1.18
N THR A 105 -2.15 -8.61 -1.51
CA THR A 105 -3.16 -8.91 -2.54
C THR A 105 -4.17 -9.91 -2.00
N MET A 106 -5.24 -10.11 -2.72
CA MET A 106 -6.26 -11.13 -2.43
C MET A 106 -6.39 -12.06 -3.62
N SER A 107 -6.48 -13.36 -3.40
CA SER A 107 -6.79 -14.32 -4.46
C SER A 107 -8.21 -14.08 -5.02
N GLU A 108 -8.44 -14.47 -6.26
CA GLU A 108 -9.77 -14.38 -6.87
C GLU A 108 -10.81 -15.14 -6.05
N ASP A 109 -10.48 -16.38 -5.64
CA ASP A 109 -11.37 -17.20 -4.83
C ASP A 109 -11.71 -16.56 -3.49
N TYR A 110 -10.74 -15.89 -2.85
CA TYR A 110 -10.98 -15.15 -1.61
C TYR A 110 -11.92 -13.97 -1.85
N ILE A 111 -11.68 -13.17 -2.89
CA ILE A 111 -12.54 -12.03 -3.23
C ILE A 111 -13.96 -12.50 -3.49
N ARG A 112 -14.16 -13.51 -4.34
CA ARG A 112 -15.49 -14.02 -4.67
C ARG A 112 -16.26 -14.53 -3.45
N ARG A 113 -15.58 -15.23 -2.53
CA ARG A 113 -16.21 -15.76 -1.29
C ARG A 113 -16.52 -14.70 -0.26
N ASN A 114 -15.76 -13.59 -0.23
CA ASN A 114 -15.84 -12.61 0.86
C ASN A 114 -16.23 -11.20 0.38
N PHE A 115 -16.75 -11.05 -0.83
CA PHE A 115 -16.99 -9.75 -1.45
C PHE A 115 -17.87 -8.83 -0.60
N ASP A 116 -18.97 -9.35 -0.06
CA ASP A 116 -19.87 -8.58 0.81
C ASP A 116 -19.16 -8.12 2.10
N THR A 117 -18.30 -8.96 2.66
CA THR A 117 -17.51 -8.60 3.85
C THR A 117 -16.51 -7.50 3.51
N ILE A 118 -15.80 -7.61 2.39
CA ILE A 118 -14.84 -6.61 1.91
C ILE A 118 -15.55 -5.26 1.72
N LYS A 119 -16.69 -5.26 1.06
CA LYS A 119 -17.52 -4.07 0.84
C LYS A 119 -18.00 -3.44 2.16
N ASN A 120 -18.47 -4.25 3.11
CA ASN A 120 -18.98 -3.75 4.38
C ASN A 120 -17.90 -3.24 5.33
N THR A 121 -16.62 -3.61 5.11
CA THR A 121 -15.49 -3.20 5.96
C THR A 121 -14.66 -2.07 5.36
N GLU A 122 -15.02 -1.54 4.19
CA GLU A 122 -14.28 -0.46 3.51
C GLU A 122 -14.10 0.80 4.36
N ASN A 123 -15.06 1.10 5.24
CA ASN A 123 -15.08 2.26 6.13
C ASN A 123 -14.63 1.94 7.57
N ALA A 124 -13.99 0.80 7.82
CA ALA A 124 -13.63 0.38 9.17
C ALA A 124 -12.60 1.30 9.85
N ILE A 125 -11.72 1.96 9.07
CA ILE A 125 -10.68 2.86 9.58
C ILE A 125 -10.82 4.27 8.98
N GLU A 126 -11.12 4.37 7.71
CA GLU A 126 -11.25 5.65 6.99
C GLU A 126 -12.66 5.78 6.42
N HIS A 127 -13.27 6.95 6.57
CA HIS A 127 -14.51 7.26 5.84
C HIS A 127 -14.16 7.57 4.38
N ARG A 128 -14.37 6.57 3.52
CA ARG A 128 -14.19 6.74 2.08
C ARG A 128 -15.41 7.42 1.45
N MET A 129 -15.16 8.16 0.38
CA MET A 129 -16.26 8.61 -0.47
C MET A 129 -16.99 7.38 -1.03
N PRO A 130 -18.33 7.39 -1.12
CA PRO A 130 -19.07 6.27 -1.68
C PRO A 130 -18.54 5.95 -3.09
N ASP A 131 -17.92 4.80 -3.24
CA ASP A 131 -17.52 4.24 -4.52
C ASP A 131 -18.30 2.94 -4.71
N GLU A 132 -18.79 2.67 -5.90
CA GLU A 132 -19.36 1.37 -6.19
C GLU A 132 -18.22 0.38 -6.38
N LEU A 133 -17.90 -0.34 -5.29
CA LEU A 133 -16.90 -1.40 -5.37
C LEU A 133 -17.38 -2.48 -6.37
N ASP A 134 -16.62 -2.66 -7.43
CA ASP A 134 -16.84 -3.68 -8.45
C ASP A 134 -15.94 -4.88 -8.20
N MET A 135 -16.56 -6.08 -8.15
CA MET A 135 -15.85 -7.33 -7.84
C MET A 135 -14.80 -7.68 -8.90
N GLU A 136 -15.16 -7.58 -10.18
CA GLU A 136 -14.24 -7.96 -11.26
C GLU A 136 -13.07 -6.97 -11.37
N ARG A 137 -13.33 -5.68 -11.15
CA ARG A 137 -12.28 -4.65 -11.06
C ARG A 137 -11.33 -4.95 -9.89
N LEU A 138 -11.83 -5.37 -8.74
CA LEU A 138 -11.01 -5.73 -7.58
C LEU A 138 -10.15 -6.97 -7.85
N ILE A 139 -10.71 -7.99 -8.51
CA ILE A 139 -9.99 -9.19 -8.94
C ILE A 139 -8.86 -8.82 -9.90
N MET A 140 -9.18 -8.03 -10.94
CA MET A 140 -8.19 -7.59 -11.93
C MET A 140 -7.08 -6.77 -11.28
N CYS A 141 -7.42 -5.85 -10.37
CA CYS A 141 -6.44 -5.04 -9.65
C CYS A 141 -5.51 -5.93 -8.80
N SER A 142 -6.04 -6.87 -8.03
CA SER A 142 -5.23 -7.80 -7.23
C SER A 142 -4.33 -8.68 -8.09
N LYS A 143 -4.83 -9.16 -9.23
CA LYS A 143 -4.04 -9.94 -10.19
C LYS A 143 -2.88 -9.11 -10.75
N HIS A 144 -3.15 -7.88 -11.17
CA HIS A 144 -2.13 -6.98 -11.71
C HIS A 144 -1.02 -6.72 -10.68
N PHE A 145 -1.35 -6.43 -9.42
CA PHE A 145 -0.34 -6.26 -8.39
C PHE A 145 0.50 -7.53 -8.15
N ARG A 146 -0.08 -8.73 -8.21
CA ARG A 146 0.69 -9.99 -8.11
C ARG A 146 1.68 -10.14 -9.26
N GLU A 147 1.23 -9.84 -10.49
CA GLU A 147 2.08 -9.89 -11.70
C GLU A 147 3.23 -8.88 -11.60
N ASP A 148 2.95 -7.66 -11.13
CA ASP A 148 3.96 -6.63 -10.91
C ASP A 148 4.97 -7.03 -9.83
N CYS A 149 4.52 -7.64 -8.74
CA CYS A 149 5.40 -8.15 -7.69
C CYS A 149 6.32 -9.25 -8.20
N ALA A 150 5.78 -10.21 -8.96
CA ALA A 150 6.57 -11.28 -9.56
C ALA A 150 7.64 -10.73 -10.52
N ALA A 151 7.27 -9.77 -11.37
CA ALA A 151 8.17 -9.17 -12.34
C ALA A 151 9.24 -8.26 -11.71
N SER A 152 8.94 -7.56 -10.60
CA SER A 152 9.88 -6.70 -9.88
C SER A 152 10.64 -7.40 -8.76
N GLN A 153 10.39 -8.70 -8.55
CA GLN A 153 10.93 -9.47 -7.42
C GLN A 153 10.69 -8.75 -6.06
N THR A 154 9.48 -8.21 -5.91
CA THR A 154 9.04 -7.60 -4.66
C THR A 154 8.21 -8.61 -3.87
N PRO A 155 8.45 -8.79 -2.57
CA PRO A 155 7.65 -9.67 -1.72
C PRO A 155 6.16 -9.36 -1.83
N ASN A 156 5.33 -10.40 -1.93
CA ASN A 156 3.88 -10.31 -1.95
C ASN A 156 3.27 -11.26 -0.93
N ILE A 157 2.30 -10.78 -0.17
CA ILE A 157 1.47 -11.58 0.74
C ILE A 157 0.09 -11.68 0.10
N ASP A 158 -0.28 -12.88 -0.36
CA ASP A 158 -1.57 -13.12 -1.01
C ASP A 158 -2.57 -13.72 0.00
N ILE A 159 -3.67 -13.04 0.25
CA ILE A 159 -4.73 -13.48 1.13
C ILE A 159 -5.61 -14.49 0.38
N THR A 160 -5.51 -15.75 0.75
CA THR A 160 -6.19 -16.86 0.04
C THR A 160 -7.33 -17.48 0.83
N ASP A 161 -7.25 -17.47 2.17
CA ASP A 161 -8.22 -18.14 3.03
C ASP A 161 -8.95 -17.16 3.96
N LYS A 162 -8.24 -16.54 4.90
CA LYS A 162 -8.78 -15.62 5.88
C LYS A 162 -7.94 -14.36 5.98
N PHE A 163 -8.59 -13.20 6.06
CA PHE A 163 -7.92 -11.97 6.45
C PHE A 163 -7.71 -11.98 7.98
N ASP A 164 -6.44 -11.91 8.39
CA ASP A 164 -6.06 -11.80 9.79
C ASP A 164 -4.98 -10.70 9.92
N ALA A 165 -5.43 -9.51 10.31
CA ALA A 165 -4.54 -8.34 10.35
C ALA A 165 -3.41 -8.51 11.37
N ASP A 166 -3.60 -9.23 12.48
CA ASP A 166 -2.55 -9.49 13.46
C ASP A 166 -1.49 -10.43 12.90
N ALA A 167 -1.90 -11.54 12.31
CA ALA A 167 -0.99 -12.50 11.68
C ALA A 167 -0.19 -11.86 10.53
N LEU A 168 -0.85 -11.03 9.69
CA LEU A 168 -0.19 -10.31 8.60
C LEU A 168 0.82 -9.30 9.14
N THR A 169 0.48 -8.58 10.21
CA THR A 169 1.39 -7.64 10.87
C THR A 169 2.61 -8.34 11.43
N ASP A 170 2.44 -9.48 12.14
CA ASP A 170 3.54 -10.29 12.67
C ASP A 170 4.45 -10.80 11.56
N GLN A 171 3.87 -11.24 10.44
CA GLN A 171 4.63 -11.69 9.28
C GLN A 171 5.48 -10.56 8.69
N ILE A 172 4.93 -9.35 8.57
CA ILE A 172 5.65 -8.18 8.04
C ILE A 172 6.81 -7.80 8.98
N ILE A 173 6.57 -7.71 10.29
CA ILE A 173 7.59 -7.40 11.30
C ILE A 173 8.73 -8.41 11.20
N LYS A 174 8.42 -9.71 11.25
CA LYS A 174 9.40 -10.78 11.13
C LYS A 174 10.22 -10.69 9.84
N ASN A 175 9.56 -10.47 8.71
CA ASN A 175 10.22 -10.42 7.40
C ASN A 175 11.08 -9.15 7.23
N ALA A 176 10.72 -8.06 7.89
CA ALA A 176 11.51 -6.82 7.93
C ALA A 176 12.70 -6.90 8.89
N GLY A 177 12.78 -7.93 9.73
CA GLY A 177 13.85 -8.09 10.73
C GLY A 177 13.68 -7.20 11.96
N LEU A 178 12.44 -6.88 12.33
CA LEU A 178 12.05 -6.06 13.48
C LEU A 178 11.58 -6.93 14.66
#